data_331eaf10e5787453a1bb42f7b4a700a5
#
_entry.id   331eaf10e5787453a1bb42f7b4a700a5
#
_cell.length_a   1.000
_cell.length_b   1.000
_cell.length_c   1.000
_cell.angle_alpha   90.00
_cell.angle_beta   90.00
_cell.angle_gamma   90.00
#
_symmetry.space_group_name_H-M   'P 1'
#
loop_
_entity.id
_entity.type
_entity.pdbx_description
1 polymer ?
#
loop_
_entity_poly.entity_id
_entity_poly.type
_entity_poly.pdbx_seq_one_letter_code
_entity_poly.pdbx_strand_id
1 'polypeptide(L)'
;RDDVESRGLGDVYKRQCVDRPIRPLFPKDMRNDVSVVMTVLSVDPDNSPEITGMIATSIALSISDIPWNGPVASINVGYVDGELVLNPTLEQRAKNRLNLTVAGSAEKIVMIEAGADQIPDDLMLKAIMTGHEEIKKMVAFINDIKAQIGKPKFEFESMEVDHDLFDAVEAMVGEQVKVALDTDDKNVRDARLQPIIDAVHEKFDEQCEDNTAVLDEVMYKLQKKIVRNWLYEGKRVDGRGIDEIRPLAAEVGVCLLYT
;
A
#
# COMPACT_ATOMS: atom_id res chain seq x y z
N ARG A 1 6.04 12.82 -4.36
CA ARG A 1 7.41 13.37 -4.16
C ARG A 1 7.63 13.37 -2.67
N ASP A 2 8.44 12.45 -2.17
CA ASP A 2 8.85 12.44 -0.77
C ASP A 2 9.91 13.52 -0.60
N ASP A 3 9.52 14.68 -0.06
CA ASP A 3 10.49 15.66 0.42
C ASP A 3 11.19 15.08 1.66
N VAL A 4 12.26 14.35 1.42
CA VAL A 4 13.16 13.84 2.45
C VAL A 4 14.14 14.96 2.79
N GLU A 5 13.69 15.99 3.49
CA GLU A 5 14.59 16.83 4.26
C GLU A 5 14.95 16.11 5.55
N SER A 6 16.21 15.66 5.66
CA SER A 6 17.00 15.28 6.83
C SER A 6 16.24 15.00 8.14
N ARG A 7 15.26 14.09 8.11
CA ARG A 7 14.60 13.57 9.31
C ARG A 7 15.12 12.17 9.58
N GLY A 8 15.47 11.88 10.82
CA GLY A 8 16.08 10.60 11.21
C GLY A 8 15.20 9.39 10.84
N LEU A 9 15.83 8.21 10.66
CA LEU A 9 15.19 6.94 10.33
C LEU A 9 13.92 6.64 11.17
N GLY A 10 13.87 7.10 12.44
CA GLY A 10 12.73 6.97 13.31
C GLY A 10 11.47 7.71 12.83
N ASP A 11 11.62 8.88 12.20
CA ASP A 11 10.50 9.66 11.68
C ASP A 11 9.91 9.03 10.41
N VAL A 12 10.75 8.42 9.57
CA VAL A 12 10.32 7.66 8.39
C VAL A 12 9.50 6.44 8.81
N TYR A 13 9.95 5.72 9.81
CA TYR A 13 9.22 4.56 10.37
C TYR A 13 7.84 4.96 10.91
N LYS A 14 7.77 6.03 11.68
CA LYS A 14 6.50 6.53 12.24
C LYS A 14 5.49 6.92 11.17
N ARG A 15 5.95 7.53 10.07
CA ARG A 15 5.11 7.85 8.91
C ARG A 15 4.56 6.58 8.24
N GLN A 16 5.39 5.55 8.10
CA GLN A 16 4.97 4.29 7.47
C GLN A 16 3.86 3.60 8.25
N CYS A 17 3.91 3.64 9.58
CA CYS A 17 2.87 3.06 10.44
C CYS A 17 1.47 3.69 10.22
N VAL A 18 1.43 4.93 9.75
CA VAL A 18 0.16 5.62 9.42
C VAL A 18 -0.17 5.48 7.93
N ASP A 19 0.77 5.76 7.04
CA ASP A 19 0.56 5.77 5.59
C ASP A 19 0.14 4.40 5.04
N ARG A 20 0.84 3.34 5.45
CA ARG A 20 0.61 1.98 4.93
C ARG A 20 -0.80 1.44 5.17
N PRO A 21 -1.45 1.65 6.34
CA PRO A 21 -2.83 1.23 6.55
C PRO A 21 -3.88 2.11 5.87
N ILE A 22 -3.63 3.40 5.67
CA ILE A 22 -4.64 4.32 5.14
C ILE A 22 -4.63 4.42 3.61
N ARG A 23 -3.44 4.38 2.99
CA ARG A 23 -3.26 4.58 1.54
C ARG A 23 -4.06 3.59 0.68
N PRO A 24 -4.11 2.28 0.97
CA PRO A 24 -4.85 1.32 0.15
C PRO A 24 -6.37 1.50 0.16
N LEU A 25 -6.89 2.30 1.08
CA LEU A 25 -8.33 2.51 1.28
C LEU A 25 -8.87 3.75 0.56
N PHE A 26 -8.00 4.52 -0.10
CA PHE A 26 -8.46 5.56 -1.03
C PHE A 26 -8.95 4.91 -2.33
N PRO A 27 -9.97 5.50 -2.98
CA PRO A 27 -10.39 5.07 -4.31
C PRO A 27 -9.21 5.07 -5.28
N LYS A 28 -9.04 3.99 -6.04
CA LYS A 28 -7.88 3.82 -6.94
C LYS A 28 -7.92 4.74 -8.16
N ASP A 29 -9.08 5.22 -8.48
CA ASP A 29 -9.40 6.10 -9.60
C ASP A 29 -9.39 7.59 -9.20
N MET A 30 -9.26 7.90 -7.91
CA MET A 30 -9.10 9.28 -7.43
C MET A 30 -7.68 9.78 -7.67
N ARG A 31 -7.55 10.96 -8.29
CA ARG A 31 -6.25 11.62 -8.58
C ARG A 31 -6.00 12.86 -7.72
N ASN A 32 -6.93 13.20 -6.82
CA ASN A 32 -6.76 14.30 -5.88
C ASN A 32 -5.62 14.02 -4.90
N ASP A 33 -4.79 15.02 -4.66
CA ASP A 33 -3.77 14.95 -3.63
C ASP A 33 -4.39 15.00 -2.23
N VAL A 34 -3.96 14.11 -1.36
CA VAL A 34 -4.35 14.09 0.05
C VAL A 34 -3.12 14.24 0.92
N SER A 35 -3.11 15.29 1.74
CA SER A 35 -2.06 15.54 2.71
C SER A 35 -2.54 15.26 4.13
N VAL A 36 -1.77 14.46 4.87
CA VAL A 36 -2.01 14.17 6.29
C VAL A 36 -0.83 14.71 7.10
N VAL A 37 -1.11 15.65 8.00
CA VAL A 37 -0.10 16.23 8.88
C VAL A 37 -0.41 15.85 10.32
N MET A 38 0.56 15.24 11.01
CA MET A 38 0.47 14.90 12.42
C MET A 38 1.44 15.75 13.22
N THR A 39 0.94 16.46 14.21
CA THR A 39 1.75 17.23 15.15
C THR A 39 1.63 16.63 16.54
N VAL A 40 2.72 16.15 17.09
CA VAL A 40 2.78 15.62 18.46
C VAL A 40 2.95 16.80 19.43
N LEU A 41 1.93 17.07 20.22
CA LEU A 41 1.93 18.18 21.19
C LEU A 41 2.36 17.73 22.60
N SER A 42 2.09 16.47 22.94
CA SER A 42 2.44 15.87 24.22
C SER A 42 2.65 14.38 24.07
N VAL A 43 3.54 13.81 24.86
CA VAL A 43 3.86 12.38 24.84
C VAL A 43 3.69 11.78 26.23
N ASP A 44 2.97 10.69 26.30
CA ASP A 44 2.94 9.79 27.44
C ASP A 44 3.85 8.58 27.12
N PRO A 45 4.87 8.28 27.94
CA PRO A 45 5.79 7.18 27.68
C PRO A 45 5.12 5.79 27.58
N ASP A 46 3.97 5.61 28.21
CA ASP A 46 3.23 4.36 28.18
C ASP A 46 2.36 4.19 26.93
N ASN A 47 2.06 5.28 26.22
CA ASN A 47 1.24 5.27 25.02
C ASN A 47 2.05 5.62 23.78
N SER A 48 2.04 4.76 22.79
CA SER A 48 2.75 4.97 21.52
C SER A 48 2.15 6.14 20.72
N PRO A 49 2.94 7.18 20.39
CA PRO A 49 2.49 8.28 19.55
C PRO A 49 2.05 7.80 18.15
N GLU A 50 2.67 6.75 17.62
CA GLU A 50 2.35 6.18 16.31
C GLU A 50 0.93 5.60 16.29
N ILE A 51 0.57 4.83 17.33
CA ILE A 51 -0.77 4.24 17.46
C ILE A 51 -1.81 5.33 17.66
N THR A 52 -1.54 6.30 18.52
CA THR A 52 -2.43 7.45 18.76
C THR A 52 -2.59 8.28 17.48
N GLY A 53 -1.50 8.55 16.76
CA GLY A 53 -1.52 9.28 15.49
C GLY A 53 -2.30 8.55 14.40
N MET A 54 -2.20 7.23 14.33
CA MET A 54 -2.98 6.41 13.40
C MET A 54 -4.48 6.49 13.70
N ILE A 55 -4.89 6.36 14.96
CA ILE A 55 -6.29 6.48 15.36
C ILE A 55 -6.83 7.89 15.05
N ALA A 56 -6.06 8.93 15.41
CA ALA A 56 -6.42 10.31 15.13
C ALA A 56 -6.57 10.58 13.62
N THR A 57 -5.66 10.05 12.80
CA THR A 57 -5.74 10.14 11.33
C THR A 57 -6.97 9.43 10.79
N SER A 58 -7.28 8.24 11.29
CA SER A 58 -8.47 7.48 10.88
C SER A 58 -9.76 8.22 11.23
N ILE A 59 -9.84 8.82 12.42
CA ILE A 59 -10.97 9.66 12.82
C ILE A 59 -11.08 10.87 11.89
N ALA A 60 -9.98 11.61 11.67
CA ALA A 60 -9.96 12.80 10.82
C ALA A 60 -10.43 12.52 9.39
N LEU A 61 -9.93 11.46 8.77
CA LEU A 61 -10.36 11.03 7.43
C LEU A 61 -11.83 10.57 7.43
N SER A 62 -12.27 9.86 8.46
CA SER A 62 -13.64 9.36 8.56
C SER A 62 -14.67 10.48 8.65
N ILE A 63 -14.39 11.54 9.43
CA ILE A 63 -15.30 12.68 9.63
C ILE A 63 -15.16 13.78 8.55
N SER A 64 -14.06 13.78 7.79
CA SER A 64 -13.84 14.74 6.68
C SER A 64 -14.77 14.45 5.50
N ASP A 65 -14.76 15.35 4.54
CA ASP A 65 -15.42 15.18 3.24
C ASP A 65 -14.58 14.37 2.23
N ILE A 66 -13.34 13.98 2.55
CA ILE A 66 -12.45 13.22 1.67
C ILE A 66 -13.00 11.80 1.45
N PRO A 67 -13.16 11.33 0.18
CA PRO A 67 -13.52 9.95 -0.13
C PRO A 67 -12.46 8.97 0.38
N TRP A 68 -12.86 8.10 1.31
CA TRP A 68 -11.98 7.12 1.93
C TRP A 68 -12.78 5.94 2.49
N ASN A 69 -12.35 4.71 2.21
CA ASN A 69 -13.03 3.46 2.54
C ASN A 69 -12.64 2.88 3.91
N GLY A 70 -12.21 3.73 4.84
CA GLY A 70 -12.03 3.38 6.25
C GLY A 70 -13.35 3.37 7.03
N PRO A 71 -13.28 3.21 8.36
CA PRO A 71 -12.11 3.41 9.21
C PRO A 71 -11.19 2.20 9.36
N VAL A 72 -9.98 2.48 9.78
CA VAL A 72 -8.99 1.51 10.26
C VAL A 72 -8.48 1.95 11.63
N ALA A 73 -7.95 1.01 12.39
CA ALA A 73 -7.24 1.28 13.63
C ALA A 73 -5.98 0.43 13.72
N SER A 74 -5.10 0.77 14.64
CA SER A 74 -3.89 -0.01 14.92
C SER A 74 -3.69 -0.20 16.41
N ILE A 75 -2.96 -1.26 16.75
CA ILE A 75 -2.63 -1.61 18.13
C ILE A 75 -1.24 -2.27 18.17
N ASN A 76 -0.54 -2.06 19.29
CA ASN A 76 0.67 -2.80 19.59
C ASN A 76 0.32 -4.04 20.44
N VAL A 77 0.93 -5.17 20.10
CA VAL A 77 0.83 -6.40 20.87
C VAL A 77 2.23 -6.83 21.29
N GLY A 78 2.42 -7.03 22.56
CA GLY A 78 3.64 -7.54 23.16
C GLY A 78 3.49 -8.96 23.68
N TYR A 79 4.64 -9.61 23.96
CA TYR A 79 4.71 -10.87 24.68
C TYR A 79 5.65 -10.69 25.86
N VAL A 80 5.08 -10.59 27.07
CA VAL A 80 5.77 -10.23 28.32
C VAL A 80 5.47 -11.27 29.37
N ASP A 81 6.50 -11.82 29.98
CA ASP A 81 6.38 -12.79 31.07
C ASP A 81 5.46 -14.00 30.78
N GLY A 82 5.40 -14.42 29.50
CA GLY A 82 4.59 -15.56 29.05
C GLY A 82 3.17 -15.23 28.62
N GLU A 83 2.76 -13.96 28.62
CA GLU A 83 1.41 -13.52 28.26
C GLU A 83 1.43 -12.47 27.11
N LEU A 84 0.35 -12.47 26.33
CA LEU A 84 0.11 -11.43 25.33
C LEU A 84 -0.44 -10.18 26.03
N VAL A 85 0.21 -9.03 25.78
CA VAL A 85 -0.15 -7.74 26.35
C VAL A 85 -0.46 -6.76 25.24
N LEU A 86 -1.59 -6.07 25.33
CA LEU A 86 -1.99 -5.02 24.38
C LEU A 86 -1.43 -3.68 24.82
N ASN A 87 -0.85 -2.93 23.89
CA ASN A 87 -0.19 -1.64 24.13
C ASN A 87 0.74 -1.68 25.37
N PRO A 88 1.82 -2.49 25.33
CA PRO A 88 2.68 -2.66 26.50
C PRO A 88 3.25 -1.32 26.97
N THR A 89 3.21 -1.09 28.31
CA THR A 89 3.79 0.09 28.96
C THR A 89 5.31 0.17 28.76
N LEU A 90 5.92 1.30 29.08
CA LEU A 90 7.38 1.48 28.97
C LEU A 90 8.13 0.39 29.77
N GLU A 91 7.68 0.06 30.98
CA GLU A 91 8.29 -0.95 31.83
C GLU A 91 8.13 -2.36 31.21
N GLN A 92 6.95 -2.68 30.66
CA GLN A 92 6.70 -3.95 30.00
C GLN A 92 7.50 -4.12 28.72
N ARG A 93 7.73 -3.02 27.96
CA ARG A 93 8.55 -3.02 26.74
C ARG A 93 10.00 -3.43 27.00
N ALA A 94 10.53 -3.15 28.16
CA ALA A 94 11.90 -3.56 28.55
C ALA A 94 12.08 -5.10 28.62
N LYS A 95 11.00 -5.83 28.87
CA LYS A 95 10.98 -7.31 28.96
C LYS A 95 10.30 -7.98 27.76
N ASN A 96 9.85 -7.18 26.80
CA ASN A 96 9.02 -7.66 25.71
C ASN A 96 9.84 -8.42 24.67
N ARG A 97 9.39 -9.63 24.32
CA ARG A 97 9.97 -10.49 23.30
C ARG A 97 9.27 -10.38 21.94
N LEU A 98 8.15 -9.66 21.86
CA LEU A 98 7.36 -9.46 20.65
C LEU A 98 6.97 -8.00 20.54
N ASN A 99 7.50 -7.29 19.59
CA ASN A 99 7.02 -5.96 19.21
C ASN A 99 6.21 -6.08 17.93
N LEU A 100 4.90 -6.25 18.06
CA LEU A 100 3.98 -6.46 16.95
C LEU A 100 3.03 -5.26 16.83
N THR A 101 3.03 -4.61 15.67
CA THR A 101 2.03 -3.62 15.30
C THR A 101 1.06 -4.25 14.30
N VAL A 102 -0.22 -4.27 14.64
CA VAL A 102 -1.30 -4.70 13.76
C VAL A 102 -2.16 -3.51 13.41
N ALA A 103 -2.51 -3.36 12.13
CA ALA A 103 -3.52 -2.39 11.70
C ALA A 103 -4.55 -3.06 10.79
N GLY A 104 -5.81 -2.65 10.92
CA GLY A 104 -6.89 -3.27 10.18
C GLY A 104 -8.20 -2.50 10.22
N SER A 105 -9.12 -2.93 9.37
CA SER A 105 -10.54 -2.60 9.44
C SER A 105 -11.27 -3.60 10.36
N ALA A 106 -12.59 -3.47 10.46
CA ALA A 106 -13.40 -4.45 11.19
C ALA A 106 -13.32 -5.86 10.56
N GLU A 107 -13.06 -5.97 9.26
CA GLU A 107 -13.11 -7.23 8.54
C GLU A 107 -11.73 -7.80 8.19
N LYS A 108 -10.75 -6.94 7.94
CA LYS A 108 -9.46 -7.32 7.37
C LYS A 108 -8.29 -6.66 8.08
N ILE A 109 -7.23 -7.43 8.26
CA ILE A 109 -5.92 -6.90 8.63
C ILE A 109 -5.27 -6.33 7.38
N VAL A 110 -4.82 -5.08 7.44
CA VAL A 110 -4.22 -4.37 6.29
C VAL A 110 -2.72 -4.18 6.43
N MET A 111 -2.18 -4.20 7.66
CA MET A 111 -0.76 -4.09 7.92
C MET A 111 -0.36 -4.91 9.15
N ILE A 112 0.77 -5.59 9.03
CA ILE A 112 1.46 -6.25 10.13
C ILE A 112 2.91 -5.82 10.07
N GLU A 113 3.47 -5.44 11.21
CA GLU A 113 4.89 -5.18 11.38
C GLU A 113 5.36 -5.80 12.69
N ALA A 114 6.37 -6.65 12.63
CA ALA A 114 6.82 -7.41 13.79
C ALA A 114 8.34 -7.44 13.91
N GLY A 115 8.82 -7.17 15.12
CA GLY A 115 10.14 -7.56 15.59
C GLY A 115 9.97 -8.60 16.71
N ALA A 116 10.59 -9.78 16.57
CA ALA A 116 10.37 -10.87 17.51
C ALA A 116 11.66 -11.60 17.86
N ASP A 117 11.79 -12.01 19.12
CA ASP A 117 12.83 -12.89 19.58
C ASP A 117 12.30 -14.33 19.64
N GLN A 118 12.47 -15.05 18.53
CA GLN A 118 12.14 -16.48 18.35
C GLN A 118 10.73 -16.85 18.85
N ILE A 119 9.74 -16.06 18.48
CA ILE A 119 8.33 -16.33 18.78
C ILE A 119 7.82 -17.44 17.85
N PRO A 120 7.20 -18.52 18.37
CA PRO A 120 6.59 -19.58 17.55
C PRO A 120 5.45 -19.04 16.67
N ASP A 121 5.25 -19.66 15.51
CA ASP A 121 4.26 -19.23 14.51
C ASP A 121 2.83 -19.22 15.08
N ASP A 122 2.45 -20.22 15.85
CA ASP A 122 1.13 -20.31 16.48
C ASP A 122 0.88 -19.15 17.46
N LEU A 123 1.91 -18.77 18.23
CA LEU A 123 1.82 -17.65 19.15
C LEU A 123 1.78 -16.32 18.39
N MET A 124 2.53 -16.19 17.31
CA MET A 124 2.48 -15.02 16.43
C MET A 124 1.08 -14.85 15.83
N LEU A 125 0.50 -15.92 15.28
CA LEU A 125 -0.86 -15.88 14.75
C LEU A 125 -1.87 -15.50 15.83
N LYS A 126 -1.75 -16.06 17.03
CA LYS A 126 -2.62 -15.71 18.16
C LYS A 126 -2.49 -14.23 18.54
N ALA A 127 -1.26 -13.68 18.55
CA ALA A 127 -1.02 -12.27 18.85
C ALA A 127 -1.69 -11.35 17.80
N ILE A 128 -1.54 -11.68 16.52
CA ILE A 128 -2.17 -10.93 15.41
C ILE A 128 -3.70 -10.95 15.56
N MET A 129 -4.29 -12.10 15.79
CA MET A 129 -5.75 -12.23 15.96
C MET A 129 -6.25 -11.51 17.22
N THR A 130 -5.51 -11.58 18.33
CA THR A 130 -5.83 -10.83 19.55
C THR A 130 -5.84 -9.34 19.30
N GLY A 131 -4.84 -8.82 18.58
CA GLY A 131 -4.80 -7.41 18.18
C GLY A 131 -5.98 -7.01 17.28
N HIS A 132 -6.36 -7.88 16.34
CA HIS A 132 -7.48 -7.62 15.45
C HIS A 132 -8.84 -7.54 16.17
N GLU A 133 -9.06 -8.36 17.21
CA GLU A 133 -10.30 -8.27 18.00
C GLU A 133 -10.44 -6.91 18.72
N GLU A 134 -9.35 -6.32 19.19
CA GLU A 134 -9.38 -4.97 19.76
C GLU A 134 -9.55 -3.89 18.69
N ILE A 135 -8.94 -4.07 17.52
CA ILE A 135 -9.13 -3.17 16.37
C ILE A 135 -10.60 -3.06 15.99
N LYS A 136 -11.36 -4.14 16.00
CA LYS A 136 -12.81 -4.14 15.71
C LYS A 136 -13.57 -3.19 16.66
N LYS A 137 -13.21 -3.18 17.94
CA LYS A 137 -13.84 -2.28 18.94
C LYS A 137 -13.49 -0.83 18.66
N MET A 138 -12.23 -0.54 18.34
CA MET A 138 -11.80 0.81 17.98
C MET A 138 -12.47 1.30 16.69
N VAL A 139 -12.59 0.45 15.68
CA VAL A 139 -13.30 0.77 14.43
C VAL A 139 -14.78 1.06 14.69
N ALA A 140 -15.45 0.31 15.56
CA ALA A 140 -16.82 0.59 15.96
C ALA A 140 -16.94 1.98 16.60
N PHE A 141 -16.03 2.31 17.53
CA PHE A 141 -15.97 3.63 18.14
C PHE A 141 -15.75 4.77 17.14
N ILE A 142 -14.85 4.58 16.14
CA ILE A 142 -14.64 5.57 15.09
C ILE A 142 -15.89 5.74 14.22
N ASN A 143 -16.61 4.65 13.94
CA ASN A 143 -17.87 4.71 13.20
C ASN A 143 -18.96 5.46 13.97
N ASP A 144 -19.02 5.35 15.30
CA ASP A 144 -19.94 6.13 16.13
C ASP A 144 -19.63 7.63 16.06
N ILE A 145 -18.36 8.00 16.09
CA ILE A 145 -17.95 9.41 15.90
C ILE A 145 -18.33 9.89 14.50
N LYS A 146 -18.04 9.09 13.46
CA LYS A 146 -18.40 9.38 12.06
C LYS A 146 -19.90 9.62 11.91
N ALA A 147 -20.73 8.81 12.57
CA ALA A 147 -22.19 8.94 12.50
C ALA A 147 -22.69 10.25 13.14
N GLN A 148 -22.00 10.77 14.16
CA GLN A 148 -22.40 11.98 14.87
C GLN A 148 -21.98 13.27 14.17
N ILE A 149 -20.76 13.31 13.61
CA ILE A 149 -20.14 14.56 13.11
C ILE A 149 -19.50 14.42 11.72
N GLY A 150 -19.66 13.27 11.07
CA GLY A 150 -19.07 13.04 9.73
C GLY A 150 -19.73 13.92 8.67
N LYS A 151 -18.91 14.39 7.72
CA LYS A 151 -19.36 15.15 6.55
C LYS A 151 -19.68 14.21 5.39
N PRO A 152 -20.60 14.61 4.47
CA PRO A 152 -20.75 13.95 3.18
C PRO A 152 -19.42 13.95 2.41
N LYS A 153 -19.13 12.86 1.72
CA LYS A 153 -17.91 12.77 0.89
C LYS A 153 -18.11 13.56 -0.39
N PHE A 154 -17.05 14.28 -0.83
CA PHE A 154 -17.10 14.98 -2.12
C PHE A 154 -17.07 14.00 -3.27
N GLU A 155 -17.70 14.38 -4.37
CA GLU A 155 -17.62 13.67 -5.63
C GLU A 155 -16.32 14.06 -6.34
N PHE A 156 -15.65 13.10 -6.96
CA PHE A 156 -14.42 13.32 -7.73
C PHE A 156 -14.57 12.76 -9.14
N GLU A 157 -13.82 13.29 -10.06
CA GLU A 157 -13.76 12.75 -11.41
C GLU A 157 -13.06 11.40 -11.39
N SER A 158 -13.81 10.35 -11.72
CA SER A 158 -13.29 8.99 -11.76
C SER A 158 -12.40 8.80 -12.98
N MET A 159 -11.17 8.29 -12.75
CA MET A 159 -10.26 7.85 -13.79
C MET A 159 -10.34 6.35 -14.03
N GLU A 160 -11.50 5.75 -13.74
CA GLU A 160 -11.73 4.35 -14.05
C GLU A 160 -11.80 4.14 -15.56
N VAL A 161 -11.05 3.15 -16.03
CA VAL A 161 -11.01 2.81 -17.46
C VAL A 161 -12.34 2.16 -17.84
N ASP A 162 -12.96 2.69 -18.90
CA ASP A 162 -14.15 2.09 -19.49
C ASP A 162 -13.85 0.66 -19.97
N HIS A 163 -14.74 -0.27 -19.63
CA HIS A 163 -14.63 -1.67 -20.00
C HIS A 163 -14.67 -1.88 -21.52
N ASP A 164 -15.53 -1.16 -22.22
CA ASP A 164 -15.66 -1.29 -23.67
C ASP A 164 -14.39 -0.82 -24.39
N LEU A 165 -13.80 0.28 -23.91
CA LEU A 165 -12.52 0.78 -24.41
C LEU A 165 -11.38 -0.20 -24.12
N PHE A 166 -11.33 -0.77 -22.91
CA PHE A 166 -10.34 -1.77 -22.55
C PHE A 166 -10.41 -3.01 -23.45
N ASP A 167 -11.62 -3.54 -23.66
CA ASP A 167 -11.86 -4.73 -24.48
C ASP A 167 -11.52 -4.46 -25.96
N ALA A 168 -11.82 -3.25 -26.47
CA ALA A 168 -11.46 -2.86 -27.83
C ALA A 168 -9.92 -2.77 -28.03
N VAL A 169 -9.21 -2.21 -27.06
CA VAL A 169 -7.74 -2.15 -27.09
C VAL A 169 -7.13 -3.55 -26.93
N GLU A 170 -7.64 -4.37 -26.02
CA GLU A 170 -7.19 -5.76 -25.83
C GLU A 170 -7.39 -6.59 -27.11
N ALA A 171 -8.52 -6.46 -27.77
CA ALA A 171 -8.79 -7.13 -29.04
C ALA A 171 -7.84 -6.68 -30.17
N MET A 172 -7.45 -5.42 -30.18
CA MET A 172 -6.55 -4.87 -31.18
C MET A 172 -5.09 -5.26 -31.00
N VAL A 173 -4.56 -5.16 -29.77
CA VAL A 173 -3.12 -5.24 -29.51
C VAL A 173 -2.70 -6.30 -28.48
N GLY A 174 -3.64 -7.04 -27.89
CA GLY A 174 -3.36 -7.95 -26.77
C GLY A 174 -2.26 -8.98 -27.08
N GLU A 175 -2.32 -9.65 -28.25
CA GLU A 175 -1.28 -10.61 -28.66
C GLU A 175 0.06 -9.93 -28.96
N GLN A 176 0.05 -8.72 -29.52
CA GLN A 176 1.28 -7.97 -29.80
C GLN A 176 1.96 -7.56 -28.48
N VAL A 177 1.18 -7.08 -27.50
CA VAL A 177 1.66 -6.74 -26.15
C VAL A 177 2.25 -7.98 -25.47
N LYS A 178 1.58 -9.12 -25.58
CA LYS A 178 2.06 -10.39 -25.03
C LYS A 178 3.44 -10.78 -25.60
N VAL A 179 3.62 -10.68 -26.90
CA VAL A 179 4.92 -10.93 -27.56
C VAL A 179 5.96 -9.90 -27.16
N ALA A 180 5.59 -8.63 -27.08
CA ALA A 180 6.50 -7.56 -26.68
C ALA A 180 7.00 -7.70 -25.23
N LEU A 181 6.15 -8.19 -24.33
CA LEU A 181 6.49 -8.43 -22.92
C LEU A 181 7.38 -9.68 -22.72
N ASP A 182 7.43 -10.61 -23.68
CA ASP A 182 8.19 -11.86 -23.56
C ASP A 182 9.68 -11.65 -23.79
N THR A 183 10.32 -10.99 -22.84
CA THR A 183 11.78 -10.77 -22.81
C THR A 183 12.21 -10.43 -21.38
N ASP A 184 13.41 -10.82 -21.00
CA ASP A 184 14.08 -10.50 -19.74
C ASP A 184 14.77 -9.11 -19.78
N ASP A 185 15.03 -8.58 -21.00
CA ASP A 185 15.64 -7.25 -21.19
C ASP A 185 14.58 -6.14 -21.21
N LYS A 186 14.71 -5.24 -20.25
CA LYS A 186 13.81 -4.08 -20.12
C LYS A 186 13.85 -3.17 -21.36
N ASN A 187 15.04 -2.90 -21.92
CA ASN A 187 15.17 -1.98 -23.04
C ASN A 187 14.54 -2.55 -24.31
N VAL A 188 14.70 -3.86 -24.52
CA VAL A 188 14.06 -4.59 -25.63
C VAL A 188 12.55 -4.57 -25.49
N ARG A 189 12.04 -4.80 -24.28
CA ARG A 189 10.60 -4.73 -23.99
C ARG A 189 10.04 -3.34 -24.28
N ASP A 190 10.68 -2.30 -23.74
CA ASP A 190 10.21 -0.93 -23.89
C ASP A 190 10.24 -0.50 -25.37
N ALA A 191 11.28 -0.89 -26.12
CA ALA A 191 11.36 -0.63 -27.58
C ALA A 191 10.28 -1.38 -28.39
N ARG A 192 9.86 -2.57 -27.94
CA ARG A 192 8.78 -3.33 -28.59
C ARG A 192 7.39 -2.79 -28.25
N LEU A 193 7.20 -2.27 -27.04
CA LEU A 193 5.94 -1.75 -26.58
C LEU A 193 5.62 -0.37 -27.17
N GLN A 194 6.63 0.49 -27.37
CA GLN A 194 6.40 1.87 -27.80
C GLN A 194 5.57 1.97 -29.09
N PRO A 195 5.90 1.29 -30.20
CA PRO A 195 5.10 1.37 -31.42
C PRO A 195 3.67 0.81 -31.25
N ILE A 196 3.45 -0.09 -30.31
CA ILE A 196 2.10 -0.60 -30.00
C ILE A 196 1.28 0.46 -29.25
N ILE A 197 1.90 1.15 -28.31
CA ILE A 197 1.29 2.27 -27.57
C ILE A 197 0.94 3.40 -28.57
N ASP A 198 1.87 3.78 -29.44
CA ASP A 198 1.65 4.82 -30.45
C ASP A 198 0.47 4.47 -31.38
N ALA A 199 0.34 3.21 -31.80
CA ALA A 199 -0.77 2.76 -32.62
C ALA A 199 -2.12 2.76 -31.88
N VAL A 200 -2.12 2.52 -30.57
CA VAL A 200 -3.33 2.64 -29.75
C VAL A 200 -3.75 4.10 -29.65
N HIS A 201 -2.82 5.00 -29.37
CA HIS A 201 -3.07 6.43 -29.34
C HIS A 201 -3.58 6.93 -30.70
N GLU A 202 -2.91 6.61 -31.80
CA GLU A 202 -3.36 7.02 -33.16
C GLU A 202 -4.82 6.62 -33.46
N LYS A 203 -5.26 5.47 -32.93
CA LYS A 203 -6.61 4.95 -33.21
C LYS A 203 -7.67 5.47 -32.25
N PHE A 204 -7.35 5.68 -30.99
CA PHE A 204 -8.32 5.93 -29.94
C PHE A 204 -8.25 7.34 -29.33
N ASP A 205 -7.24 8.17 -29.65
CA ASP A 205 -7.13 9.55 -29.12
C ASP A 205 -8.39 10.39 -29.44
N GLU A 206 -8.95 10.27 -30.63
CA GLU A 206 -10.18 10.98 -31.00
C GLU A 206 -11.41 10.58 -30.12
N GLN A 207 -11.40 9.38 -29.54
CA GLN A 207 -12.47 8.92 -28.65
C GLN A 207 -12.25 9.38 -27.20
N CYS A 208 -11.04 9.83 -26.88
CA CYS A 208 -10.62 10.26 -25.53
C CYS A 208 -10.21 11.75 -25.54
N GLU A 209 -10.92 12.60 -26.30
CA GLU A 209 -10.59 14.01 -26.59
C GLU A 209 -10.22 14.83 -25.34
N ASP A 210 -10.82 14.54 -24.19
CA ASP A 210 -10.58 15.27 -22.95
C ASP A 210 -9.44 14.68 -22.07
N ASN A 211 -9.03 13.42 -22.31
CA ASN A 211 -8.08 12.74 -21.41
C ASN A 211 -7.34 11.54 -22.05
N THR A 212 -6.34 11.80 -22.85
CA THR A 212 -5.50 10.76 -23.49
C THR A 212 -4.72 9.90 -22.49
N ALA A 213 -4.52 10.37 -21.25
CA ALA A 213 -3.89 9.59 -20.18
C ALA A 213 -4.69 8.34 -19.79
N VAL A 214 -5.98 8.25 -20.18
CA VAL A 214 -6.79 7.04 -20.02
C VAL A 214 -6.23 5.89 -20.86
N LEU A 215 -5.71 6.16 -22.06
CA LEU A 215 -5.11 5.13 -22.92
C LEU A 215 -3.82 4.56 -22.32
N ASP A 216 -3.01 5.36 -21.68
CA ASP A 216 -1.84 4.89 -20.93
C ASP A 216 -2.24 3.97 -19.78
N GLU A 217 -3.30 4.31 -19.07
CA GLU A 217 -3.85 3.46 -18.00
C GLU A 217 -4.43 2.15 -18.54
N VAL A 218 -5.11 2.17 -19.70
CA VAL A 218 -5.58 0.97 -20.42
C VAL A 218 -4.41 0.06 -20.74
N MET A 219 -3.36 0.60 -21.37
CA MET A 219 -2.15 -0.15 -21.73
C MET A 219 -1.44 -0.71 -20.50
N TYR A 220 -1.36 0.04 -19.43
CA TYR A 220 -0.82 -0.44 -18.15
C TYR A 220 -1.65 -1.59 -17.56
N LYS A 221 -2.97 -1.47 -17.54
CA LYS A 221 -3.87 -2.54 -17.07
C LYS A 221 -3.77 -3.79 -17.93
N LEU A 222 -3.66 -3.64 -19.25
CA LEU A 222 -3.49 -4.75 -20.18
C LEU A 222 -2.18 -5.51 -19.93
N GLN A 223 -1.07 -4.80 -19.84
CA GLN A 223 0.23 -5.38 -19.50
C GLN A 223 0.17 -6.13 -18.15
N LYS A 224 -0.43 -5.51 -17.15
CA LYS A 224 -0.61 -6.10 -15.82
C LYS A 224 -1.47 -7.37 -15.85
N LYS A 225 -2.54 -7.40 -16.66
CA LYS A 225 -3.41 -8.57 -16.87
C LYS A 225 -2.61 -9.72 -17.46
N ILE A 226 -1.85 -9.47 -18.52
CA ILE A 226 -1.02 -10.47 -19.21
C ILE A 226 0.03 -11.06 -18.27
N VAL A 227 0.80 -10.21 -17.59
CA VAL A 227 1.85 -10.64 -16.65
C VAL A 227 1.26 -11.43 -15.49
N ARG A 228 0.10 -11.04 -14.98
CA ARG A 228 -0.57 -11.78 -13.91
C ARG A 228 -1.01 -13.19 -14.37
N ASN A 229 -1.52 -13.31 -15.59
CA ASN A 229 -1.88 -14.62 -16.15
C ASN A 229 -0.64 -15.52 -16.29
N TRP A 230 0.48 -14.98 -16.74
CA TRP A 230 1.74 -15.74 -16.81
C TRP A 230 2.20 -16.24 -15.43
N LEU A 231 2.03 -15.45 -14.37
CA LEU A 231 2.37 -15.92 -13.03
C LEU A 231 1.51 -17.13 -12.60
N TYR A 232 0.24 -17.18 -12.98
CA TYR A 232 -0.60 -18.36 -12.73
C TYR A 232 -0.18 -19.58 -13.57
N GLU A 233 0.43 -19.36 -14.72
CA GLU A 233 1.02 -20.39 -15.58
C GLU A 233 2.45 -20.78 -15.16
N GLY A 234 2.96 -20.20 -14.07
CA GLY A 234 4.31 -20.46 -13.57
C GLY A 234 5.42 -19.73 -14.33
N LYS A 235 5.07 -18.75 -15.18
CA LYS A 235 6.02 -17.96 -15.98
C LYS A 235 6.22 -16.57 -15.36
N ARG A 236 7.49 -16.14 -15.24
CA ARG A 236 7.89 -14.78 -14.85
C ARG A 236 8.41 -14.02 -16.05
N VAL A 237 8.12 -12.71 -16.09
CA VAL A 237 8.58 -11.78 -17.14
C VAL A 237 10.12 -11.71 -17.24
N ASP A 238 10.80 -11.85 -16.10
CA ASP A 238 12.25 -11.74 -16.00
C ASP A 238 13.01 -13.04 -16.34
N GLY A 239 12.33 -14.03 -16.90
CA GLY A 239 12.89 -15.31 -17.34
C GLY A 239 13.26 -16.27 -16.21
N ARG A 240 13.14 -15.89 -14.94
CA ARG A 240 13.43 -16.75 -13.78
C ARG A 240 12.29 -17.72 -13.50
N GLY A 241 12.63 -18.86 -12.90
CA GLY A 241 11.65 -19.76 -12.33
C GLY A 241 10.92 -19.14 -11.12
N ILE A 242 9.75 -19.69 -10.75
CA ILE A 242 8.93 -19.14 -9.64
C ILE A 242 9.71 -19.09 -8.32
N ASP A 243 10.50 -20.13 -8.04
CA ASP A 243 11.31 -20.27 -6.81
C ASP A 243 12.73 -19.71 -6.96
N GLU A 244 13.06 -19.18 -8.12
CA GLU A 244 14.41 -18.66 -8.38
C GLU A 244 14.60 -17.28 -7.76
N ILE A 245 15.59 -17.18 -6.86
CA ILE A 245 15.95 -15.91 -6.20
C ILE A 245 16.77 -15.06 -7.18
N ARG A 246 16.52 -13.74 -7.17
CA ARG A 246 17.32 -12.78 -7.95
C ARG A 246 18.79 -12.86 -7.55
N PRO A 247 19.74 -12.91 -8.52
CA PRO A 247 21.15 -12.82 -8.20
C PRO A 247 21.46 -11.60 -7.34
N LEU A 248 22.15 -11.83 -6.23
CA LEU A 248 22.62 -10.78 -5.36
C LEU A 248 24.02 -10.36 -5.79
N ALA A 249 24.23 -9.09 -6.07
CA ALA A 249 25.52 -8.52 -6.39
C ALA A 249 25.77 -7.28 -5.52
N ALA A 250 27.02 -7.11 -5.08
CA ALA A 250 27.48 -5.93 -4.39
C ALA A 250 28.83 -5.51 -5.01
N GLU A 251 28.94 -4.25 -5.36
CA GLU A 251 30.14 -3.71 -6.02
C GLU A 251 30.54 -2.40 -5.34
N VAL A 252 31.81 -2.22 -5.08
CA VAL A 252 32.36 -1.03 -4.47
C VAL A 252 33.11 -0.18 -5.49
N GLY A 253 33.22 1.12 -5.27
CA GLY A 253 33.92 2.03 -6.18
C GLY A 253 33.19 2.30 -7.51
N VAL A 254 31.89 2.09 -7.58
CA VAL A 254 31.07 2.27 -8.80
C VAL A 254 30.88 3.73 -9.18
N CYS A 255 31.03 4.64 -8.20
CA CYS A 255 30.88 6.06 -8.44
C CYS A 255 32.13 6.83 -8.04
N LEU A 256 32.81 7.43 -9.02
CA LEU A 256 33.99 8.25 -8.83
C LEU A 256 33.71 9.60 -8.16
N LEU A 257 32.45 10.01 -8.07
CA LEU A 257 32.07 11.30 -7.46
C LEU A 257 32.04 11.30 -5.92
N TYR A 258 32.14 10.14 -5.30
CA TYR A 258 32.09 9.96 -3.84
C TYR A 258 33.38 9.34 -3.26
N THR A 259 34.47 9.37 -4.00
CA THR A 259 35.80 8.98 -3.53
C THR A 259 36.60 10.20 -3.07
#